data_4fd33e9ec67a689da22dd09651806481
#
_entry.id   4fd33e9ec67a689da22dd09651806481
#
_cell.length_a   1.000
_cell.length_b   1.000
_cell.length_c   1.000
_cell.angle_alpha   90.00
_cell.angle_beta   90.00
_cell.angle_gamma   90.00
#
_symmetry.space_group_name_H-M   'P 1'
#
loop_
_entity.id
_entity.type
_entity.pdbx_description
1 polymer ?
#
loop_
_entity_poly.entity_id
_entity_poly.type
_entity_poly.pdbx_seq_one_letter_code
_entity_poly.pdbx_strand_id
1 'polypeptide(L)'
;MKRRILELIIFLLFGCLGYAQQPMSKVVLRNGATVTGTIKEFNAASHIVLTVAGFETRIEMADVESVEEVRVENVVQAGSEQVVQPPKDEDYPETYTLKVGPYDVEMRLVRGTTFSMGYDGSGSRKMESEPVHEVALSSFYINSKPLSKDVVAYVKKGTKGTDKKEAVYRPSSWKDANEVAEKVSQLSGLTVNLITEAQWEFVAVNTDDIMSTKGTEVNFCRDYYGSYPSSSKPQVDPVGPKLGSSHVVRCFSGGGDSVYQRYKTDLMPGMFGWALRVTMPAKAVE
;
A
#
# COMPACT_ATOMS: atom_id res chain seq x y z
N MET A 1 -20.00 -39.32 16.64
CA MET A 1 -19.78 -37.92 16.30
C MET A 1 -19.38 -37.71 14.81
N LYS A 2 -20.09 -38.32 13.86
CA LYS A 2 -19.79 -38.25 12.41
C LYS A 2 -20.97 -37.76 11.54
N ARG A 3 -21.97 -37.07 12.11
CA ARG A 3 -23.25 -36.80 11.42
C ARG A 3 -23.62 -35.33 11.20
N ARG A 4 -22.73 -34.35 11.49
CA ARG A 4 -23.00 -32.92 11.28
C ARG A 4 -22.23 -32.25 10.14
N ILE A 5 -21.40 -32.98 9.42
CA ILE A 5 -20.60 -32.44 8.26
C ILE A 5 -21.37 -32.58 6.93
N LEU A 6 -22.48 -33.34 6.90
CA LEU A 6 -23.10 -33.73 5.63
C LEU A 6 -24.24 -32.81 5.16
N GLU A 7 -24.67 -31.82 5.94
CA GLU A 7 -25.79 -30.94 5.56
C GLU A 7 -25.39 -29.65 4.83
N LEU A 8 -24.10 -29.38 4.62
CA LEU A 8 -23.60 -28.15 3.98
C LEU A 8 -23.31 -28.26 2.47
N ILE A 9 -23.63 -29.41 1.85
CA ILE A 9 -23.17 -29.70 0.45
C ILE A 9 -24.26 -29.45 -0.62
N ILE A 10 -25.49 -29.03 -0.29
CA ILE A 10 -26.61 -29.06 -1.27
C ILE A 10 -26.98 -27.68 -1.87
N PHE A 11 -26.23 -26.59 -1.64
CA PHE A 11 -26.63 -25.27 -2.17
C PHE A 11 -25.70 -24.66 -3.25
N LEU A 12 -24.94 -25.46 -3.99
CA LEU A 12 -24.02 -24.98 -5.03
C LEU A 12 -24.46 -25.26 -6.47
N LEU A 13 -25.76 -25.36 -6.75
CA LEU A 13 -26.24 -25.46 -8.14
C LEU A 13 -27.48 -24.58 -8.37
N PHE A 14 -27.38 -23.67 -9.31
CA PHE A 14 -28.33 -22.70 -9.93
C PHE A 14 -28.14 -21.26 -9.44
N GLY A 15 -27.85 -20.32 -10.26
CA GLY A 15 -27.91 -20.03 -11.67
C GLY A 15 -27.88 -18.54 -11.91
N CYS A 16 -27.28 -18.15 -12.97
CA CYS A 16 -27.48 -16.98 -13.83
C CYS A 16 -27.68 -15.56 -13.30
N LEU A 17 -26.74 -14.69 -13.76
CA LEU A 17 -26.92 -13.27 -14.10
C LEU A 17 -27.07 -12.27 -12.95
N GLY A 18 -25.96 -11.71 -12.57
CA GLY A 18 -25.76 -10.54 -11.74
C GLY A 18 -24.34 -10.58 -11.20
N TYR A 19 -23.58 -9.52 -11.29
CA TYR A 19 -22.28 -9.39 -10.62
C TYR A 19 -22.51 -9.45 -9.10
N ALA A 20 -22.73 -10.64 -8.57
CA ALA A 20 -22.75 -10.87 -7.13
C ALA A 20 -21.31 -11.06 -6.68
N GLN A 21 -20.84 -10.24 -5.75
CA GLN A 21 -19.61 -10.50 -5.01
C GLN A 21 -19.69 -11.92 -4.48
N GLN A 22 -18.71 -12.76 -4.81
CA GLN A 22 -18.66 -14.12 -4.27
C GLN A 22 -18.54 -14.06 -2.75
N PRO A 23 -19.30 -14.90 -2.00
CA PRO A 23 -19.29 -14.87 -0.55
C PRO A 23 -17.87 -15.17 -0.03
N MET A 24 -17.45 -14.42 0.98
CA MET A 24 -16.22 -14.69 1.68
C MET A 24 -16.42 -15.81 2.69
N SER A 25 -15.41 -16.63 2.85
CA SER A 25 -15.41 -17.73 3.83
C SER A 25 -14.27 -17.54 4.82
N LYS A 26 -14.53 -17.84 6.08
CA LYS A 26 -13.54 -17.89 7.16
C LYS A 26 -13.18 -19.33 7.44
N VAL A 27 -11.94 -19.70 7.22
CA VAL A 27 -11.40 -21.02 7.55
C VAL A 27 -10.67 -20.92 8.88
N VAL A 28 -11.12 -21.71 9.85
CA VAL A 28 -10.47 -21.83 11.16
C VAL A 28 -9.56 -23.06 11.12
N LEU A 29 -8.31 -22.87 11.50
CA LEU A 29 -7.31 -23.92 11.56
C LEU A 29 -7.26 -24.53 12.97
N ARG A 30 -6.84 -25.78 13.07
CA ARG A 30 -6.71 -26.52 14.35
C ARG A 30 -5.70 -25.91 15.31
N ASN A 31 -4.80 -25.07 14.84
CA ASN A 31 -3.86 -24.29 15.67
C ASN A 31 -4.46 -22.95 16.18
N GLY A 32 -5.75 -22.69 15.92
CA GLY A 32 -6.44 -21.46 16.30
C GLY A 32 -6.28 -20.30 15.33
N ALA A 33 -5.44 -20.40 14.29
CA ALA A 33 -5.32 -19.35 13.28
C ALA A 33 -6.56 -19.34 12.37
N THR A 34 -6.87 -18.18 11.79
CA THR A 34 -7.98 -18.01 10.86
C THR A 34 -7.50 -17.41 9.53
N VAL A 35 -8.06 -17.90 8.42
CA VAL A 35 -7.83 -17.37 7.09
C VAL A 35 -9.17 -16.99 6.46
N THR A 36 -9.34 -15.75 6.03
CA THR A 36 -10.59 -15.27 5.41
C THR A 36 -10.32 -14.93 3.96
N GLY A 37 -11.16 -15.43 3.07
CA GLY A 37 -11.04 -15.21 1.62
C GLY A 37 -12.19 -15.83 0.85
N THR A 38 -12.15 -15.70 -0.48
CA THR A 38 -13.12 -16.34 -1.37
C THR A 38 -12.63 -17.75 -1.71
N ILE A 39 -13.45 -18.78 -1.50
CA ILE A 39 -13.12 -20.15 -1.88
C ILE A 39 -13.10 -20.26 -3.40
N LYS A 40 -11.95 -20.60 -3.96
CA LYS A 40 -11.75 -20.90 -5.37
C LYS A 40 -11.88 -22.38 -5.69
N GLU A 41 -11.38 -23.22 -4.79
CA GLU A 41 -11.46 -24.66 -4.89
C GLU A 41 -11.68 -25.27 -3.53
N PHE A 42 -12.59 -26.23 -3.43
CA PHE A 42 -12.88 -26.98 -2.22
C PHE A 42 -12.87 -28.48 -2.50
N ASN A 43 -11.91 -29.17 -1.94
CA ASN A 43 -11.84 -30.63 -1.96
C ASN A 43 -11.85 -31.17 -0.53
N ALA A 44 -13.01 -31.65 -0.08
CA ALA A 44 -13.21 -32.12 1.30
C ALA A 44 -12.28 -33.26 1.72
N ALA A 45 -11.67 -33.96 0.78
CA ALA A 45 -10.75 -35.05 1.07
C ALA A 45 -9.29 -34.59 1.17
N SER A 46 -8.92 -33.44 0.61
CA SER A 46 -7.54 -33.02 0.51
C SER A 46 -7.28 -31.58 0.93
N HIS A 47 -7.93 -30.58 0.32
CA HIS A 47 -7.55 -29.20 0.52
C HIS A 47 -8.65 -28.18 0.17
N ILE A 48 -8.42 -26.94 0.62
CA ILE A 48 -9.16 -25.74 0.21
C ILE A 48 -8.18 -24.77 -0.44
N VAL A 49 -8.55 -24.15 -1.55
CA VAL A 49 -7.82 -23.01 -2.12
C VAL A 49 -8.67 -21.76 -1.93
N LEU A 50 -8.13 -20.79 -1.21
CA LEU A 50 -8.75 -19.49 -0.96
C LEU A 50 -8.01 -18.40 -1.74
N THR A 51 -8.75 -17.44 -2.28
CA THR A 51 -8.18 -16.16 -2.71
C THR A 51 -8.23 -15.19 -1.55
N VAL A 52 -7.07 -14.83 -1.00
CA VAL A 52 -6.89 -13.90 0.11
C VAL A 52 -6.13 -12.68 -0.40
N ALA A 53 -6.74 -11.51 -0.37
CA ALA A 53 -6.12 -10.27 -0.87
C ALA A 53 -5.52 -10.40 -2.29
N GLY A 54 -6.13 -11.22 -3.16
CA GLY A 54 -5.69 -11.44 -4.53
C GLY A 54 -4.66 -12.56 -4.72
N PHE A 55 -4.23 -13.23 -3.64
CA PHE A 55 -3.32 -14.37 -3.68
C PHE A 55 -4.05 -15.68 -3.42
N GLU A 56 -3.64 -16.74 -4.10
CA GLU A 56 -4.15 -18.09 -3.84
C GLU A 56 -3.40 -18.70 -2.65
N THR A 57 -4.15 -19.09 -1.64
CA THR A 57 -3.63 -19.77 -0.45
C THR A 57 -4.26 -21.15 -0.39
N ARG A 58 -3.42 -22.18 -0.44
CA ARG A 58 -3.83 -23.59 -0.29
C ARG A 58 -3.70 -24.01 1.16
N ILE A 59 -4.75 -24.62 1.70
CA ILE A 59 -4.83 -25.15 3.07
C ILE A 59 -5.23 -26.62 3.00
N GLU A 60 -4.45 -27.49 3.62
CA GLU A 60 -4.77 -28.90 3.66
C GLU A 60 -5.94 -29.16 4.65
N MET A 61 -6.88 -30.02 4.26
CA MET A 61 -8.06 -30.33 5.10
C MET A 61 -7.69 -30.94 6.44
N ALA A 62 -6.53 -31.54 6.58
CA ALA A 62 -6.03 -32.05 7.85
C ALA A 62 -5.82 -30.94 8.89
N ASP A 63 -5.52 -29.72 8.44
CA ASP A 63 -5.27 -28.55 9.30
C ASP A 63 -6.54 -27.72 9.55
N VAL A 64 -7.65 -28.03 8.89
CA VAL A 64 -8.90 -27.29 8.99
C VAL A 64 -9.73 -27.81 10.17
N GLU A 65 -10.18 -26.90 11.02
CA GLU A 65 -11.13 -27.19 12.10
C GLU A 65 -12.57 -26.92 11.66
N SER A 66 -12.81 -25.73 11.05
CA SER A 66 -14.12 -25.36 10.52
C SER A 66 -13.99 -24.39 9.33
N VAL A 67 -15.05 -24.37 8.51
CA VAL A 67 -15.24 -23.40 7.43
C VAL A 67 -16.59 -22.72 7.67
N GLU A 68 -16.56 -21.40 7.85
CA GLU A 68 -17.73 -20.57 8.11
C GLU A 68 -17.97 -19.64 6.91
N GLU A 69 -19.20 -19.54 6.44
CA GLU A 69 -19.58 -18.56 5.42
C GLU A 69 -19.74 -17.19 6.09
N VAL A 70 -18.97 -16.20 5.62
CA VAL A 70 -19.13 -14.82 6.07
C VAL A 70 -20.26 -14.21 5.22
N ARG A 71 -21.48 -14.22 5.71
CA ARG A 71 -22.58 -13.49 5.08
C ARG A 71 -22.36 -12.00 5.30
N VAL A 72 -22.12 -11.28 4.25
CA VAL A 72 -22.28 -9.83 4.24
C VAL A 72 -23.77 -9.57 4.14
N GLU A 73 -24.47 -9.57 5.28
CA GLU A 73 -25.86 -9.13 5.31
C GLU A 73 -25.87 -7.62 5.06
N ASN A 74 -26.62 -7.21 4.02
CA ASN A 74 -27.04 -5.83 3.85
C ASN A 74 -27.95 -5.49 5.06
N VAL A 75 -27.38 -4.93 6.11
CA VAL A 75 -28.15 -4.44 7.27
C VAL A 75 -28.77 -3.09 6.88
N VAL A 76 -29.96 -3.17 6.31
CA VAL A 76 -30.94 -2.10 6.41
C VAL A 76 -32.00 -2.58 7.39
N GLN A 77 -31.81 -2.33 8.69
CA GLN A 77 -32.84 -1.90 9.65
C GLN A 77 -32.34 -1.89 11.10
N ALA A 78 -32.41 -0.71 11.68
CA ALA A 78 -32.76 -0.33 13.04
C ALA A 78 -32.39 -1.29 14.20
N GLY A 79 -31.34 -0.98 14.89
CA GLY A 79 -31.01 -1.45 16.24
C GLY A 79 -29.68 -0.82 16.64
N SER A 80 -29.67 0.01 17.66
CA SER A 80 -28.58 0.85 18.13
C SER A 80 -27.31 0.08 18.49
N GLU A 81 -26.57 -0.40 17.49
CA GLU A 81 -25.16 -0.66 17.58
C GLU A 81 -24.45 0.53 16.90
N GLN A 82 -23.58 1.17 17.65
CA GLN A 82 -22.74 2.23 17.09
C GLN A 82 -21.94 1.60 15.95
N VAL A 83 -22.39 1.84 14.71
CA VAL A 83 -21.57 1.66 13.53
C VAL A 83 -20.42 2.64 13.75
N VAL A 84 -19.26 2.13 14.13
CA VAL A 84 -18.03 2.92 14.12
C VAL A 84 -17.81 3.29 12.66
N GLN A 85 -18.27 4.48 12.29
CA GLN A 85 -17.95 5.05 10.98
C GLN A 85 -16.43 5.14 10.93
N PRO A 86 -15.81 4.80 9.77
CA PRO A 86 -14.37 5.06 9.62
C PRO A 86 -14.15 6.53 10.00
N PRO A 87 -13.11 6.83 10.78
CA PRO A 87 -12.87 8.18 11.25
C PRO A 87 -12.90 9.12 10.05
N LYS A 88 -13.56 10.25 10.22
CA LYS A 88 -13.51 11.30 9.20
C LYS A 88 -12.06 11.77 9.15
N ASP A 89 -11.59 12.16 7.97
CA ASP A 89 -10.22 12.69 7.80
C ASP A 89 -9.88 13.82 8.80
N GLU A 90 -10.88 14.46 9.36
CA GLU A 90 -10.78 15.50 10.40
C GLU A 90 -10.28 14.96 11.75
N ASP A 91 -10.43 13.65 12.01
CA ASP A 91 -10.07 13.00 13.28
C ASP A 91 -8.60 12.57 13.33
N TYR A 92 -7.88 12.57 12.19
CA TYR A 92 -6.46 12.21 12.17
C TYR A 92 -5.58 13.40 12.58
N PRO A 93 -4.62 13.20 13.52
CA PRO A 93 -3.68 14.26 13.90
C PRO A 93 -2.79 14.67 12.72
N GLU A 94 -2.47 15.96 12.59
CA GLU A 94 -1.63 16.51 11.51
C GLU A 94 -0.23 15.90 11.50
N THR A 95 0.24 15.46 12.66
CA THR A 95 1.54 14.80 12.82
C THR A 95 1.40 13.54 13.67
N TYR A 96 2.20 12.53 13.34
CA TYR A 96 2.30 11.30 14.10
C TYR A 96 3.77 10.95 14.33
N THR A 97 4.11 10.44 15.51
CA THR A 97 5.46 9.99 15.81
C THR A 97 5.58 8.49 15.65
N LEU A 98 6.16 8.05 14.54
CA LEU A 98 6.43 6.64 14.27
C LEU A 98 7.65 6.19 15.09
N LYS A 99 7.45 5.25 16.01
CA LYS A 99 8.53 4.68 16.83
C LYS A 99 9.28 3.58 16.07
N VAL A 100 10.58 3.79 15.83
CA VAL A 100 11.44 2.81 15.17
C VAL A 100 12.59 2.48 16.11
N GLY A 101 12.36 1.55 17.02
CA GLY A 101 13.27 1.28 18.12
C GLY A 101 13.52 2.53 19.00
N PRO A 102 14.78 3.00 19.15
CA PRO A 102 15.08 4.19 19.94
C PRO A 102 14.88 5.51 19.19
N TYR A 103 14.38 5.47 17.97
CA TYR A 103 14.23 6.65 17.11
C TYR A 103 12.77 7.04 16.95
N ASP A 104 12.55 8.34 16.89
CA ASP A 104 11.28 8.98 16.57
C ASP A 104 11.35 9.50 15.14
N VAL A 105 10.46 8.98 14.29
CA VAL A 105 10.30 9.46 12.92
C VAL A 105 9.02 10.26 12.86
N GLU A 106 9.13 11.56 12.60
CA GLU A 106 7.98 12.43 12.42
C GLU A 106 7.30 12.12 11.10
N MET A 107 6.01 11.84 11.18
CA MET A 107 5.13 11.59 10.04
C MET A 107 4.13 12.74 9.92
N ARG A 108 3.89 13.21 8.70
CA ARG A 108 2.91 14.27 8.39
C ARG A 108 1.70 13.67 7.70
N LEU A 109 0.53 14.10 8.13
CA LEU A 109 -0.73 13.72 7.50
C LEU A 109 -0.85 14.36 6.11
N VAL A 110 -1.18 13.55 5.13
CA VAL A 110 -1.65 13.96 3.81
C VAL A 110 -3.10 13.51 3.69
N ARG A 111 -4.00 14.48 3.61
CA ARG A 111 -5.44 14.20 3.55
C ARG A 111 -5.82 13.61 2.20
N GLY A 112 -6.67 12.60 2.24
CA GLY A 112 -7.20 11.95 1.05
C GLY A 112 -7.99 12.91 0.18
N THR A 113 -7.84 12.75 -1.13
CA THR A 113 -8.55 13.55 -2.13
C THR A 113 -8.49 12.88 -3.50
N THR A 114 -9.29 13.40 -4.43
CA THR A 114 -9.18 13.05 -5.84
C THR A 114 -8.41 14.15 -6.57
N PHE A 115 -7.45 13.75 -7.42
CA PHE A 115 -6.65 14.66 -8.21
C PHE A 115 -6.36 14.08 -9.60
N SER A 116 -6.01 14.96 -10.53
CA SER A 116 -5.59 14.57 -11.87
C SER A 116 -4.09 14.26 -11.85
N MET A 117 -3.72 13.01 -12.05
CA MET A 117 -2.34 12.51 -12.11
C MET A 117 -1.85 12.45 -13.54
N GLY A 118 -0.62 12.86 -13.76
CA GLY A 118 0.04 12.86 -15.07
C GLY A 118 0.18 14.24 -15.67
N TYR A 119 0.62 14.28 -16.93
CA TYR A 119 0.91 15.53 -17.65
C TYR A 119 0.25 15.51 -19.03
N ASP A 120 -0.43 16.58 -19.41
CA ASP A 120 -1.23 16.67 -20.65
C ASP A 120 -0.42 17.14 -21.88
N GLY A 121 0.89 17.28 -21.76
CA GLY A 121 1.77 17.42 -22.91
C GLY A 121 1.70 18.74 -23.65
N SER A 122 1.34 19.88 -23.03
CA SER A 122 1.42 21.19 -23.67
C SER A 122 2.89 21.62 -24.00
N GLY A 123 3.87 20.77 -23.62
CA GLY A 123 5.29 20.95 -23.91
C GLY A 123 5.78 20.09 -25.08
N SER A 124 6.94 20.45 -25.62
CA SER A 124 7.58 19.78 -26.78
C SER A 124 8.12 18.36 -26.48
N ARG A 125 7.96 17.83 -25.27
CA ARG A 125 8.37 16.47 -24.86
C ARG A 125 7.16 15.65 -24.49
N LYS A 126 6.92 14.56 -25.25
CA LYS A 126 6.06 13.48 -24.76
C LYS A 126 6.70 12.89 -23.51
N MET A 127 6.03 13.05 -22.38
CA MET A 127 6.41 12.38 -21.12
C MET A 127 5.67 11.05 -21.05
N GLU A 128 6.33 10.02 -20.50
CA GLU A 128 5.68 8.72 -20.23
C GLU A 128 4.65 8.82 -19.07
N SER A 129 4.20 10.04 -18.76
CA SER A 129 3.19 10.41 -17.77
C SER A 129 1.80 10.69 -18.39
N GLU A 130 1.60 10.29 -19.65
CA GLU A 130 0.30 10.33 -20.33
C GLU A 130 -0.39 8.95 -20.29
N PRO A 131 -1.74 8.90 -20.36
CA PRO A 131 -2.66 10.02 -20.28
C PRO A 131 -2.83 10.56 -18.86
N VAL A 132 -3.25 11.82 -18.74
CA VAL A 132 -3.79 12.34 -17.48
C VAL A 132 -5.01 11.54 -17.09
N HIS A 133 -5.10 11.15 -15.85
CA HIS A 133 -6.19 10.34 -15.33
C HIS A 133 -6.51 10.70 -13.87
N GLU A 134 -7.74 10.42 -13.46
CA GLU A 134 -8.19 10.70 -12.09
C GLU A 134 -7.69 9.62 -11.12
N VAL A 135 -7.16 10.07 -10.00
CA VAL A 135 -6.73 9.23 -8.88
C VAL A 135 -7.39 9.72 -7.59
N ALA A 136 -7.97 8.80 -6.84
CA ALA A 136 -8.49 9.03 -5.50
C ALA A 136 -7.52 8.41 -4.49
N LEU A 137 -6.92 9.22 -3.63
CA LEU A 137 -6.07 8.76 -2.54
C LEU A 137 -6.84 8.77 -1.22
N SER A 138 -6.73 7.73 -0.45
CA SER A 138 -7.07 7.73 0.97
C SER A 138 -6.04 8.55 1.76
N SER A 139 -6.43 9.07 2.93
CA SER A 139 -5.51 9.78 3.82
C SER A 139 -4.37 8.87 4.28
N PHE A 140 -3.16 9.40 4.29
CA PHE A 140 -1.94 8.68 4.67
C PHE A 140 -0.96 9.59 5.38
N TYR A 141 -0.06 8.99 6.12
CA TYR A 141 1.11 9.67 6.68
C TYR A 141 2.35 9.42 5.83
N ILE A 142 3.19 10.43 5.73
CA ILE A 142 4.51 10.37 5.09
C ILE A 142 5.56 10.94 6.06
N ASN A 143 6.76 10.37 6.09
CA ASN A 143 7.84 10.95 6.88
C ASN A 143 8.14 12.40 6.44
N SER A 144 8.12 13.33 7.39
CA SER A 144 8.31 14.77 7.16
C SER A 144 9.66 15.09 6.54
N LYS A 145 10.68 14.30 6.89
CA LYS A 145 12.03 14.31 6.32
C LYS A 145 12.40 12.92 5.83
N PRO A 146 13.25 12.78 4.80
CA PRO A 146 13.79 11.47 4.41
C PRO A 146 14.40 10.73 5.59
N LEU A 147 14.30 9.39 5.61
CA LEU A 147 14.91 8.60 6.69
C LEU A 147 16.40 8.87 6.81
N SER A 148 16.87 9.01 8.04
CA SER A 148 18.29 9.23 8.34
C SER A 148 19.09 7.94 8.27
N LYS A 149 20.42 8.07 8.10
CA LYS A 149 21.35 6.93 8.15
C LYS A 149 21.30 6.20 9.47
N ASP A 150 21.06 6.90 10.57
CA ASP A 150 21.02 6.32 11.91
C ASP A 150 19.80 5.45 12.13
N VAL A 151 18.61 5.92 11.69
CA VAL A 151 17.39 5.10 11.69
C VAL A 151 17.62 3.83 10.89
N VAL A 152 18.17 3.96 9.67
CA VAL A 152 18.39 2.81 8.80
C VAL A 152 19.49 1.87 9.32
N ALA A 153 20.55 2.39 9.95
CA ALA A 153 21.56 1.56 10.60
C ALA A 153 20.95 0.70 11.72
N TYR A 154 20.08 1.30 12.53
CA TYR A 154 19.34 0.55 13.54
C TYR A 154 18.43 -0.51 12.93
N VAL A 155 17.62 -0.13 11.94
CA VAL A 155 16.71 -1.02 11.22
C VAL A 155 17.44 -2.22 10.63
N LYS A 156 18.62 -2.01 10.04
CA LYS A 156 19.40 -3.08 9.39
C LYS A 156 20.23 -3.94 10.36
N LYS A 157 20.78 -3.35 11.41
CA LYS A 157 21.82 -3.96 12.24
C LYS A 157 21.50 -4.00 13.74
N GLY A 158 20.41 -3.37 14.19
CA GLY A 158 20.09 -3.20 15.59
C GLY A 158 21.07 -2.27 16.35
N THR A 159 21.94 -1.58 15.64
CA THR A 159 22.98 -0.71 16.23
C THR A 159 22.53 0.75 16.23
N LYS A 160 22.56 1.39 17.39
CA LYS A 160 22.26 2.82 17.48
C LYS A 160 23.35 3.60 16.74
N GLY A 161 22.93 4.44 15.81
CA GLY A 161 23.82 5.30 15.06
C GLY A 161 24.41 6.43 15.92
N THR A 162 25.45 7.03 15.43
CA THR A 162 26.19 8.11 16.10
C THR A 162 26.26 9.39 15.27
N ASP A 163 25.53 9.45 14.16
CA ASP A 163 25.55 10.59 13.25
C ASP A 163 24.77 11.77 13.83
N LYS A 164 25.48 12.71 14.43
CA LYS A 164 24.91 13.93 15.01
C LYS A 164 24.28 14.88 13.97
N LYS A 165 24.47 14.61 12.67
CA LYS A 165 23.98 15.48 11.58
C LYS A 165 22.71 14.99 10.93
N GLU A 166 22.12 13.88 11.40
CA GLU A 166 20.92 13.26 10.79
C GLU A 166 21.04 13.13 9.26
N ALA A 167 22.21 12.68 8.78
CA ALA A 167 22.48 12.56 7.35
C ALA A 167 21.44 11.65 6.68
N VAL A 168 20.92 12.11 5.54
CA VAL A 168 19.91 11.40 4.76
C VAL A 168 20.45 10.04 4.29
N TYR A 169 19.66 9.00 4.50
CA TYR A 169 19.93 7.68 3.96
C TYR A 169 19.68 7.67 2.43
N ARG A 170 20.62 7.11 1.70
CA ARG A 170 20.56 6.95 0.25
C ARG A 170 20.51 5.47 -0.07
N PRO A 171 19.33 4.94 -0.45
CA PRO A 171 19.20 3.53 -0.82
C PRO A 171 20.02 3.22 -2.07
N SER A 172 20.69 2.06 -2.08
CA SER A 172 21.53 1.61 -3.19
C SER A 172 20.73 0.97 -4.32
N SER A 173 19.51 0.57 -4.06
CA SER A 173 18.58 -0.06 -5.00
C SER A 173 17.15 0.00 -4.49
N TRP A 174 16.19 -0.29 -5.36
CA TRP A 174 14.78 -0.46 -4.95
C TRP A 174 14.64 -1.55 -3.88
N LYS A 175 15.33 -2.68 -4.07
CA LYS A 175 15.30 -3.79 -3.10
C LYS A 175 15.79 -3.33 -1.73
N ASP A 176 16.89 -2.57 -1.68
CA ASP A 176 17.43 -2.01 -0.46
C ASP A 176 16.43 -1.06 0.23
N ALA A 177 15.77 -0.20 -0.54
CA ALA A 177 14.73 0.71 -0.03
C ALA A 177 13.54 -0.07 0.55
N ASN A 178 13.05 -1.08 -0.19
CA ASN A 178 11.91 -1.89 0.22
C ASN A 178 12.20 -2.71 1.48
N GLU A 179 13.38 -3.33 1.58
CA GLU A 179 13.81 -4.06 2.78
C GLU A 179 13.84 -3.15 4.02
N VAL A 180 14.24 -1.90 3.86
CA VAL A 180 14.19 -0.93 4.97
C VAL A 180 12.76 -0.64 5.37
N ALA A 181 11.85 -0.37 4.41
CA ALA A 181 10.44 -0.10 4.70
C ALA A 181 9.76 -1.29 5.42
N GLU A 182 10.00 -2.52 4.95
CA GLU A 182 9.49 -3.75 5.58
C GLU A 182 9.98 -3.90 7.01
N LYS A 183 11.26 -3.64 7.28
CA LYS A 183 11.81 -3.72 8.63
C LYS A 183 11.31 -2.60 9.54
N VAL A 184 11.10 -1.39 9.01
CA VAL A 184 10.43 -0.30 9.74
C VAL A 184 9.01 -0.73 10.12
N SER A 185 8.27 -1.34 9.18
CA SER A 185 6.94 -1.90 9.44
C SER A 185 6.96 -2.94 10.57
N GLN A 186 7.91 -3.89 10.53
CA GLN A 186 8.06 -4.91 11.57
C GLN A 186 8.39 -4.33 12.95
N LEU A 187 9.31 -3.35 12.99
CA LEU A 187 9.76 -2.75 14.27
C LEU A 187 8.71 -1.84 14.91
N SER A 188 7.92 -1.15 14.08
CA SER A 188 6.86 -0.26 14.56
C SER A 188 5.55 -0.99 14.87
N GLY A 189 5.35 -2.20 14.33
CA GLY A 189 4.08 -2.92 14.38
C GLY A 189 2.98 -2.33 13.48
N LEU A 190 3.31 -1.33 12.64
CA LEU A 190 2.38 -0.66 11.74
C LEU A 190 2.69 -1.01 10.29
N THR A 191 1.68 -0.89 9.41
CA THR A 191 1.87 -1.08 7.97
C THR A 191 2.61 0.11 7.37
N VAL A 192 3.92 -0.04 7.15
CA VAL A 192 4.77 0.98 6.51
C VAL A 192 5.26 0.45 5.16
N ASN A 193 5.18 1.28 4.12
CA ASN A 193 5.58 0.92 2.76
C ASN A 193 6.41 2.03 2.14
N LEU A 194 7.06 1.74 1.01
CA LEU A 194 7.55 2.80 0.12
C LEU A 194 6.37 3.65 -0.36
N ILE A 195 6.62 4.93 -0.60
CA ILE A 195 5.65 5.83 -1.22
C ILE A 195 5.20 5.25 -2.58
N THR A 196 3.89 5.32 -2.89
CA THR A 196 3.42 4.98 -4.23
C THR A 196 3.68 6.13 -5.20
N GLU A 197 3.68 5.84 -6.50
CA GLU A 197 3.87 6.87 -7.53
C GLU A 197 2.81 7.96 -7.43
N ALA A 198 1.55 7.59 -7.21
CA ALA A 198 0.44 8.54 -7.07
C ALA A 198 0.58 9.40 -5.81
N GLN A 199 0.94 8.80 -4.67
CA GLN A 199 1.22 9.55 -3.44
C GLN A 199 2.38 10.52 -3.64
N TRP A 200 3.44 10.07 -4.34
CA TRP A 200 4.60 10.91 -4.63
C TRP A 200 4.23 12.14 -5.45
N GLU A 201 3.51 11.96 -6.57
CA GLU A 201 3.12 13.07 -7.43
C GLU A 201 2.20 14.05 -6.70
N PHE A 202 1.21 13.53 -5.95
CA PHE A 202 0.32 14.36 -5.17
C PHE A 202 1.08 15.22 -4.15
N VAL A 203 1.98 14.61 -3.37
CA VAL A 203 2.78 15.33 -2.36
C VAL A 203 3.71 16.35 -3.03
N ALA A 204 4.40 15.97 -4.09
CA ALA A 204 5.35 16.85 -4.78
C ALA A 204 4.70 18.07 -5.44
N VAL A 205 3.44 17.93 -5.89
CA VAL A 205 2.71 19.02 -6.56
C VAL A 205 1.93 19.90 -5.58
N ASN A 206 1.43 19.32 -4.47
CA ASN A 206 0.47 19.99 -3.61
C ASN A 206 0.99 20.34 -2.21
N THR A 207 2.21 19.93 -1.82
CA THR A 207 2.72 20.12 -0.45
C THR A 207 4.16 20.61 -0.43
N ASP A 208 4.37 21.90 -0.53
CA ASP A 208 5.72 22.53 -0.53
C ASP A 208 6.51 22.32 0.77
N ASP A 209 5.85 22.01 1.86
CA ASP A 209 6.43 21.85 3.19
C ASP A 209 6.90 20.43 3.50
N ILE A 210 6.47 19.42 2.72
CA ILE A 210 6.87 18.02 2.88
C ILE A 210 7.97 17.64 1.88
N MET A 211 7.76 17.94 0.61
CA MET A 211 8.70 17.67 -0.47
C MET A 211 8.98 18.98 -1.22
N SER A 212 10.15 19.59 -0.96
CA SER A 212 10.49 20.85 -1.58
C SER A 212 10.97 20.66 -3.02
N THR A 213 10.25 21.22 -3.97
CA THR A 213 10.62 21.23 -5.40
C THR A 213 11.83 22.13 -5.69
N LYS A 214 12.35 22.88 -4.70
CA LYS A 214 13.54 23.72 -4.83
C LYS A 214 14.85 22.93 -4.75
N GLY A 215 14.79 21.69 -4.34
CA GLY A 215 15.94 20.79 -4.24
C GLY A 215 15.95 19.70 -5.30
N THR A 216 16.84 18.75 -5.15
CA THR A 216 16.82 17.48 -5.89
C THR A 216 16.54 16.36 -4.90
N GLU A 217 15.42 15.71 -5.05
CA GLU A 217 15.08 14.52 -4.29
C GLU A 217 14.67 13.40 -5.25
N VAL A 218 15.29 12.23 -5.11
CA VAL A 218 15.04 11.04 -5.93
C VAL A 218 14.53 9.92 -5.05
N ASN A 219 13.39 9.36 -5.39
CA ASN A 219 12.72 8.34 -4.59
C ASN A 219 12.39 7.11 -5.44
N PHE A 220 12.65 5.94 -4.88
CA PHE A 220 12.03 4.71 -5.35
C PHE A 220 10.57 4.70 -4.91
N CYS A 221 9.67 4.44 -5.86
CA CYS A 221 8.26 4.18 -5.57
C CYS A 221 8.00 2.68 -5.43
N ARG A 222 6.93 2.35 -4.72
CA ARG A 222 6.48 0.96 -4.55
C ARG A 222 6.11 0.30 -5.86
N ASP A 223 5.57 1.09 -6.78
CA ASP A 223 4.92 0.69 -8.02
C ASP A 223 5.89 0.06 -9.01
N TYR A 224 5.45 -1.01 -9.70
CA TYR A 224 6.08 -1.40 -10.94
C TYR A 224 5.83 -0.36 -12.00
N TYR A 225 6.81 -0.16 -12.87
CA TYR A 225 6.69 0.75 -13.99
C TYR A 225 5.76 0.18 -15.06
N GLY A 226 4.78 0.97 -15.49
CA GLY A 226 3.85 0.65 -16.55
C GLY A 226 3.18 1.90 -17.13
N SER A 227 2.43 1.74 -18.21
CA SER A 227 1.65 2.82 -18.80
C SER A 227 0.53 3.22 -17.85
N TYR A 228 0.19 4.50 -17.85
CA TYR A 228 -0.99 4.97 -17.14
C TYR A 228 -2.27 4.45 -17.79
N PRO A 229 -3.31 4.20 -16.99
CA PRO A 229 -4.57 3.68 -17.51
C PRO A 229 -5.35 4.75 -18.27
N SER A 230 -6.01 4.33 -19.35
CA SER A 230 -6.99 5.15 -20.07
C SER A 230 -8.39 4.94 -19.49
N SER A 231 -8.55 5.11 -18.18
CA SER A 231 -9.83 4.91 -17.50
C SER A 231 -10.56 6.24 -17.30
N SER A 232 -11.88 6.23 -17.51
CA SER A 232 -12.76 7.35 -17.18
C SER A 232 -13.19 7.37 -15.70
N LYS A 233 -12.82 6.33 -14.94
CA LYS A 233 -13.12 6.25 -13.49
C LYS A 233 -11.84 6.49 -12.69
N PRO A 234 -11.92 7.22 -11.57
CA PRO A 234 -10.79 7.39 -10.68
C PRO A 234 -10.20 6.04 -10.24
N GLN A 235 -8.89 5.94 -10.22
CA GLN A 235 -8.19 4.82 -9.59
C GLN A 235 -8.05 5.09 -8.10
N VAL A 236 -8.49 4.15 -7.27
CA VAL A 236 -8.42 4.30 -5.81
C VAL A 236 -7.12 3.69 -5.32
N ASP A 237 -6.29 4.48 -4.61
CA ASP A 237 -5.02 4.09 -4.02
C ASP A 237 -4.14 3.21 -4.94
N PRO A 238 -3.86 3.66 -6.17
CA PRO A 238 -3.14 2.83 -7.12
C PRO A 238 -1.72 2.50 -6.64
N VAL A 239 -1.29 1.28 -6.94
CA VAL A 239 0.06 0.77 -6.65
C VAL A 239 0.77 0.28 -7.92
N GLY A 240 0.34 0.79 -9.07
CA GLY A 240 0.87 0.39 -10.38
C GLY A 240 0.44 -1.01 -10.83
N PRO A 241 1.06 -1.52 -11.89
CA PRO A 241 0.81 -2.87 -12.38
C PRO A 241 1.16 -3.95 -11.35
N LYS A 242 0.45 -5.08 -11.39
CA LYS A 242 0.72 -6.21 -10.47
C LYS A 242 2.07 -6.88 -10.71
N LEU A 243 2.60 -6.79 -11.93
CA LEU A 243 3.87 -7.39 -12.34
C LEU A 243 4.63 -6.42 -13.24
N GLY A 244 5.95 -6.43 -13.16
CA GLY A 244 6.83 -5.61 -13.99
C GLY A 244 8.29 -6.04 -13.83
N SER A 245 9.15 -5.60 -14.74
CA SER A 245 10.59 -5.84 -14.69
C SER A 245 11.35 -4.73 -13.93
N SER A 246 10.76 -3.54 -13.84
CA SER A 246 11.35 -2.37 -13.21
C SER A 246 10.33 -1.66 -12.33
N HIS A 247 10.80 -0.99 -11.29
CA HIS A 247 9.96 -0.14 -10.46
C HIS A 247 10.07 1.33 -10.91
N VAL A 248 9.07 2.11 -10.49
CA VAL A 248 9.04 3.55 -10.74
C VAL A 248 10.08 4.26 -9.87
N VAL A 249 10.78 5.20 -10.48
CA VAL A 249 11.60 6.21 -9.81
C VAL A 249 11.02 7.58 -10.15
N ARG A 250 10.82 8.39 -9.13
CA ARG A 250 10.37 9.78 -9.28
C ARG A 250 11.43 10.71 -8.73
N CYS A 251 11.58 11.83 -9.41
CA CYS A 251 12.47 12.89 -8.96
C CYS A 251 11.96 14.24 -9.45
N PHE A 252 12.37 15.29 -8.77
CA PHE A 252 12.34 16.63 -9.33
C PHE A 252 13.74 17.21 -9.34
N SER A 253 14.05 17.94 -10.40
CA SER A 253 15.30 18.63 -10.56
C SER A 253 15.06 19.93 -11.32
N GLY A 254 15.19 21.07 -10.62
CA GLY A 254 15.17 22.37 -11.28
C GLY A 254 13.81 23.00 -11.58
N GLY A 255 12.71 22.48 -11.01
CA GLY A 255 11.38 23.09 -11.13
C GLY A 255 10.64 22.81 -12.45
N GLY A 256 9.42 23.32 -12.57
CA GLY A 256 8.55 23.15 -13.75
C GLY A 256 8.09 21.73 -13.96
N ASP A 257 7.89 21.34 -15.22
CA ASP A 257 7.31 20.05 -15.62
C ASP A 257 8.15 18.82 -15.24
N SER A 258 9.36 19.02 -14.70
CA SER A 258 10.24 17.91 -14.27
C SER A 258 9.63 17.04 -13.19
N VAL A 259 8.66 17.57 -12.41
CA VAL A 259 7.94 16.83 -11.39
C VAL A 259 7.10 15.68 -11.96
N TYR A 260 6.65 15.80 -13.20
CA TYR A 260 5.87 14.77 -13.88
C TYR A 260 6.72 13.69 -14.55
N GLN A 261 8.04 13.83 -14.53
CA GLN A 261 8.94 12.89 -15.18
C GLN A 261 9.02 11.58 -14.45
N ARG A 262 8.87 10.47 -15.18
CA ARG A 262 8.90 9.11 -14.69
C ARG A 262 10.16 8.40 -15.17
N TYR A 263 10.75 7.60 -14.29
CA TYR A 263 11.95 6.82 -14.63
C TYR A 263 11.80 5.38 -14.20
N LYS A 264 12.59 4.50 -14.84
CA LYS A 264 12.71 3.08 -14.49
C LYS A 264 13.96 2.88 -13.63
N THR A 265 13.91 1.92 -12.70
CA THR A 265 15.06 1.62 -11.81
C THR A 265 16.35 1.31 -12.54
N ASP A 266 16.28 0.68 -13.69
CA ASP A 266 17.43 0.23 -14.49
C ASP A 266 18.10 1.37 -15.29
N LEU A 267 17.45 2.54 -15.40
CA LEU A 267 17.94 3.67 -16.18
C LEU A 267 18.59 4.78 -15.34
N MET A 268 18.86 4.54 -14.05
CA MET A 268 19.24 5.59 -13.10
C MET A 268 20.62 5.40 -12.42
N PRO A 269 21.66 4.93 -13.09
CA PRO A 269 23.00 4.92 -12.48
C PRO A 269 23.51 6.35 -12.34
N GLY A 270 23.91 6.73 -11.11
CA GLY A 270 24.63 7.96 -10.83
C GLY A 270 23.79 9.22 -10.54
N MET A 271 22.48 9.12 -10.33
CA MET A 271 21.69 10.27 -9.88
C MET A 271 22.05 10.68 -8.45
N PHE A 272 22.12 12.01 -8.26
CA PHE A 272 22.29 12.61 -6.94
C PHE A 272 20.93 12.87 -6.29
N GLY A 273 20.91 12.95 -4.97
CA GLY A 273 19.68 13.32 -4.25
C GLY A 273 18.80 12.13 -3.82
N TRP A 274 19.30 10.89 -3.90
CA TRP A 274 18.56 9.73 -3.38
C TRP A 274 18.13 9.93 -1.94
N ALA A 275 16.87 9.62 -1.68
CA ALA A 275 16.25 9.74 -0.38
C ALA A 275 15.22 8.61 -0.18
N LEU A 276 14.92 8.28 1.05
CA LEU A 276 13.94 7.25 1.36
C LEU A 276 12.68 7.87 1.98
N ARG A 277 11.59 7.82 1.22
CA ARG A 277 10.26 8.18 1.67
C ARG A 277 9.45 6.92 1.95
N VAL A 278 8.83 6.91 3.12
CA VAL A 278 7.91 5.84 3.54
C VAL A 278 6.57 6.44 3.90
N THR A 279 5.52 5.65 3.66
CA THR A 279 4.14 6.04 3.97
C THR A 279 3.44 4.97 4.78
N MET A 280 2.41 5.36 5.51
CA MET A 280 1.50 4.45 6.19
C MET A 280 0.06 4.97 6.05
N PRO A 281 -0.96 4.09 5.96
CA PRO A 281 -2.36 4.51 5.96
C PRO A 281 -2.71 5.30 7.22
N ALA A 282 -3.48 6.39 7.12
CA ALA A 282 -3.86 7.18 8.29
C ALA A 282 -4.64 6.34 9.31
N LYS A 283 -5.50 5.43 8.86
CA LYS A 283 -6.23 4.47 9.69
C LYS A 283 -5.36 3.48 10.48
N ALA A 284 -4.06 3.44 10.27
CA ALA A 284 -3.15 2.55 11.01
C ALA A 284 -2.78 3.10 12.41
N VAL A 285 -3.18 4.32 12.75
CA VAL A 285 -2.84 5.00 14.02
C VAL A 285 -4.03 5.07 15.00
N GLU A 286 -5.10 4.31 14.75
CA GLU A 286 -6.26 4.18 15.63
C GLU A 286 -6.02 3.31 16.87
#